data_ff8e6268a56bc5c7b9dcd22cd7e1ecaa
#
_entry.id   ff8e6268a56bc5c7b9dcd22cd7e1ecaa
#
_cell.length_a   1.000
_cell.length_b   1.000
_cell.length_c   1.000
_cell.angle_alpha   90.00
_cell.angle_beta   90.00
_cell.angle_gamma   90.00
#
_symmetry.space_group_name_H-M   'P 1'
#
loop_
_entity.id
_entity.type
_entity.pdbx_description
1 polymer ?
#
loop_
_entity_poly.entity_id
_entity_poly.type
_entity_poly.pdbx_seq_one_letter_code
_entity_poly.pdbx_strand_id
1 'polypeptide(L)'
;MKEDKHQARHRRAQQTRRKIAELRVVRLAVHRSNGHMYAQVIDASGSKVLVSASTIEPALRKSVKNGGNVEAAAAVGKLIAEKAKALGIEAVAFDRGGYKYHGRVKALAEAAREHGLKF
;
A
#
# COMPACT_ATOMS: atom_id res chain seq x y z
N MET A 1 1.20 17.02 26.70
CA MET A 1 2.30 16.94 25.73
C MET A 1 1.77 16.75 24.33
N LYS A 2 2.38 17.39 23.35
CA LYS A 2 1.99 17.20 21.95
C LYS A 2 2.61 15.93 21.41
N GLU A 3 1.84 15.17 20.64
CA GLU A 3 2.36 14.05 19.88
C GLU A 3 3.38 14.55 18.85
N ASP A 4 4.44 13.80 18.59
CA ASP A 4 5.30 14.07 17.45
C ASP A 4 4.65 13.53 16.15
N LYS A 5 5.29 13.77 15.01
CA LYS A 5 4.76 13.35 13.71
C LYS A 5 4.64 11.83 13.58
N HIS A 6 5.58 11.07 14.15
CA HIS A 6 5.53 9.61 14.13
C HIS A 6 4.39 9.07 14.97
N GLN A 7 4.20 9.61 16.18
CA GLN A 7 3.12 9.20 17.07
C GLN A 7 1.76 9.49 16.44
N ALA A 8 1.60 10.69 15.87
CA ALA A 8 0.36 11.07 15.20
C ALA A 8 0.05 10.16 14.00
N ARG A 9 1.06 9.83 13.19
CA ARG A 9 0.89 8.93 12.05
C ARG A 9 0.49 7.53 12.52
N HIS A 10 1.16 6.99 13.53
CA HIS A 10 0.82 5.67 14.08
C HIS A 10 -0.60 5.62 14.63
N ARG A 11 -1.03 6.67 15.31
CA ARG A 11 -2.40 6.78 15.83
C ARG A 11 -3.42 6.75 14.69
N ARG A 12 -3.19 7.53 13.62
CA ARG A 12 -4.07 7.53 12.44
C ARG A 12 -4.12 6.17 11.76
N ALA A 13 -2.98 5.50 11.64
CA ALA A 13 -2.92 4.17 11.04
C ALA A 13 -3.71 3.15 11.88
N GLN A 14 -3.60 3.21 13.21
CA GLN A 14 -4.35 2.32 14.09
C GLN A 14 -5.86 2.53 13.98
N GLN A 15 -6.30 3.77 13.90
CA GLN A 15 -7.73 4.08 13.73
C GLN A 15 -8.27 3.49 12.44
N THR A 16 -7.55 3.66 11.34
CA THR A 16 -7.92 3.10 10.03
C THR A 16 -7.98 1.57 10.09
N ARG A 17 -6.97 0.94 10.67
CA ARG A 17 -6.89 -0.53 10.78
C ARG A 17 -8.01 -1.11 11.62
N ARG A 18 -8.41 -0.45 12.72
CA ARG A 18 -9.55 -0.87 13.53
C ARG A 18 -10.83 -0.87 12.71
N LYS A 19 -11.06 0.20 11.96
CA LYS A 19 -12.25 0.33 11.12
C LYS A 19 -12.29 -0.75 10.05
N ILE A 20 -11.18 -1.00 9.38
CA ILE A 20 -11.07 -2.05 8.35
C ILE A 20 -11.31 -3.43 8.96
N ALA A 21 -10.73 -3.68 10.15
CA ALA A 21 -10.93 -4.96 10.85
C ALA A 21 -12.39 -5.19 11.22
N GLU A 22 -13.10 -4.15 11.64
CA GLU A 22 -14.54 -4.23 11.93
C GLU A 22 -15.34 -4.60 10.70
N LEU A 23 -14.95 -4.11 9.55
CA LEU A 23 -15.62 -4.39 8.27
C LEU A 23 -15.29 -5.77 7.70
N ARG A 24 -14.24 -6.42 8.22
CA ARG A 24 -13.77 -7.74 7.77
C ARG A 24 -13.53 -7.82 6.26
N VAL A 25 -12.81 -6.83 5.73
CA VAL A 25 -12.47 -6.76 4.31
C VAL A 25 -10.97 -6.95 4.11
N VAL A 26 -10.60 -7.37 2.90
CA VAL A 26 -9.20 -7.45 2.47
C VAL A 26 -8.61 -6.04 2.42
N ARG A 27 -7.40 -5.88 2.91
CA ARG A 27 -6.75 -4.59 3.05
C ARG A 27 -5.53 -4.46 2.16
N LEU A 28 -5.43 -3.33 1.45
CA LEU A 28 -4.20 -2.93 0.77
C LEU A 28 -3.46 -1.96 1.68
N ALA A 29 -2.36 -2.42 2.27
CA ALA A 29 -1.54 -1.62 3.16
C ALA A 29 -0.29 -1.12 2.43
N VAL A 30 0.08 0.14 2.66
CA VAL A 30 1.28 0.73 2.09
C VAL A 30 2.24 1.17 3.19
N HIS A 31 3.52 1.09 2.89
CA HIS A 31 4.59 1.57 3.75
C HIS A 31 5.65 2.23 2.87
N ARG A 32 6.25 3.29 3.35
CA ARG A 32 7.32 3.98 2.64
C ARG A 32 8.52 4.22 3.53
N SER A 33 9.71 4.16 2.91
CA SER A 33 10.95 4.66 3.48
C SER A 33 11.52 5.70 2.51
N ASN A 34 12.65 6.32 2.84
CA ASN A 34 13.25 7.30 1.94
C ASN A 34 13.60 6.71 0.57
N GLY A 35 14.06 5.47 0.53
CA GLY A 35 14.54 4.84 -0.70
C GLY A 35 13.58 3.87 -1.36
N HIS A 36 12.48 3.51 -0.72
CA HIS A 36 11.61 2.43 -1.21
C HIS A 36 10.14 2.61 -0.89
N MET A 37 9.30 1.92 -1.68
CA MET A 37 7.87 1.79 -1.42
C MET A 37 7.51 0.31 -1.30
N TYR A 38 6.55 0.02 -0.44
CA TYR A 38 6.07 -1.32 -0.13
C TYR A 38 4.54 -1.34 -0.15
N ALA A 39 3.97 -2.40 -0.71
CA ALA A 39 2.53 -2.64 -0.69
C ALA A 39 2.25 -4.09 -0.31
N GLN A 40 1.23 -4.32 0.51
CA GLN A 40 0.83 -5.65 0.93
C GLN A 40 -0.69 -5.75 0.86
N VAL A 41 -1.18 -6.88 0.33
CA VAL A 41 -2.60 -7.22 0.42
C VAL A 41 -2.74 -8.21 1.57
N ILE A 42 -3.49 -7.82 2.57
CA ILE A 42 -3.67 -8.55 3.83
C ILE A 42 -5.10 -9.07 3.91
N ASP A 43 -5.27 -10.32 4.36
CA ASP A 43 -6.57 -10.95 4.41
C ASP A 43 -7.53 -10.25 5.38
N ALA A 44 -8.80 -10.63 5.33
CA ALA A 44 -9.85 -10.02 6.15
C ALA A 44 -9.64 -10.19 7.66
N SER A 45 -8.89 -11.20 8.08
CA SER A 45 -8.55 -11.40 9.50
C SER A 45 -7.42 -10.47 9.96
N GLY A 46 -6.65 -9.91 9.03
CA GLY A 46 -5.51 -9.06 9.34
C GLY A 46 -4.24 -9.80 9.72
N SER A 47 -4.26 -11.13 9.69
CA SER A 47 -3.15 -11.96 10.19
C SER A 47 -2.26 -12.54 9.10
N LYS A 48 -2.70 -12.51 7.83
CA LYS A 48 -1.96 -13.13 6.74
C LYS A 48 -1.78 -12.18 5.56
N VAL A 49 -0.54 -12.07 5.09
CA VAL A 49 -0.23 -11.33 3.85
C VAL A 49 -0.46 -12.28 2.68
N LEU A 50 -1.39 -11.91 1.79
CA LEU A 50 -1.74 -12.72 0.63
C LEU A 50 -0.76 -12.50 -0.53
N VAL A 51 -0.44 -11.24 -0.83
CA VAL A 51 0.57 -10.87 -1.82
C VAL A 51 1.27 -9.61 -1.36
N SER A 52 2.49 -9.38 -1.85
CA SER A 52 3.24 -8.16 -1.59
C SER A 52 3.98 -7.71 -2.84
N ALA A 53 4.28 -6.42 -2.91
CA ALA A 53 5.10 -5.81 -3.95
C ALA A 53 5.94 -4.71 -3.34
N SER A 54 7.15 -4.53 -3.84
CA SER A 54 8.02 -3.44 -3.39
C SER A 54 9.01 -3.06 -4.47
N THR A 55 9.61 -1.89 -4.31
CA THR A 55 10.67 -1.42 -5.20
C THR A 55 11.98 -2.22 -5.05
N ILE A 56 12.09 -3.03 -3.98
CA ILE A 56 13.24 -3.90 -3.76
C ILE A 56 13.20 -5.12 -4.68
N GLU A 57 12.03 -5.54 -5.14
CA GLU A 57 11.88 -6.74 -5.97
C GLU A 57 12.71 -6.65 -7.26
N PRO A 58 13.36 -7.75 -7.67
CA PRO A 58 14.21 -7.76 -8.88
C PRO A 58 13.49 -7.27 -10.13
N ALA A 59 12.21 -7.59 -10.28
CA ALA A 59 11.41 -7.15 -11.42
C ALA A 59 11.32 -5.64 -11.54
N LEU A 60 11.24 -4.92 -10.42
CA LEU A 60 11.17 -3.46 -10.40
C LEU A 60 12.55 -2.80 -10.33
N ARG A 61 13.52 -3.43 -9.70
CA ARG A 61 14.88 -2.88 -9.61
C ARG A 61 15.55 -2.68 -10.96
N LYS A 62 15.20 -3.50 -11.95
CA LYS A 62 15.73 -3.39 -13.31
C LYS A 62 15.14 -2.21 -14.07
N SER A 63 13.89 -1.85 -13.81
CA SER A 63 13.16 -0.81 -14.55
C SER A 63 13.10 0.52 -13.81
N VAL A 64 13.37 0.56 -12.50
CA VAL A 64 13.26 1.74 -11.68
C VAL A 64 14.64 2.10 -11.09
N LYS A 65 15.18 3.27 -11.51
CA LYS A 65 16.48 3.73 -11.05
C LYS A 65 16.48 4.19 -9.59
N ASN A 66 15.37 4.77 -9.12
CA ASN A 66 15.23 5.30 -7.78
C ASN A 66 13.91 4.82 -7.20
N GLY A 67 13.98 3.99 -6.15
CA GLY A 67 12.80 3.44 -5.49
C GLY A 67 12.02 4.43 -4.63
N GLY A 68 12.55 5.62 -4.40
CA GLY A 68 11.96 6.62 -3.53
C GLY A 68 11.18 7.73 -4.22
N ASN A 69 10.78 7.57 -5.49
CA ASN A 69 10.06 8.59 -6.22
C ASN A 69 8.63 8.16 -6.61
N VAL A 70 7.88 9.08 -7.21
CA VAL A 70 6.50 8.87 -7.64
C VAL A 70 6.39 7.78 -8.71
N GLU A 71 7.32 7.74 -9.65
CA GLU A 71 7.34 6.73 -10.71
C GLU A 71 7.52 5.32 -10.15
N ALA A 72 8.40 5.16 -9.16
CA ALA A 72 8.60 3.90 -8.49
C ALA A 72 7.35 3.46 -7.72
N ALA A 73 6.67 4.39 -7.06
CA ALA A 73 5.43 4.11 -6.35
C ALA A 73 4.32 3.66 -7.31
N ALA A 74 4.22 4.29 -8.48
CA ALA A 74 3.26 3.88 -9.50
C ALA A 74 3.56 2.46 -10.00
N ALA A 75 4.83 2.11 -10.18
CA ALA A 75 5.23 0.76 -10.58
C ALA A 75 4.84 -0.29 -9.53
N VAL A 76 4.98 0.03 -8.25
CA VAL A 76 4.53 -0.84 -7.15
C VAL A 76 3.01 -1.00 -7.18
N GLY A 77 2.27 0.08 -7.40
CA GLY A 77 0.81 0.04 -7.51
C GLY A 77 0.34 -0.88 -8.64
N LYS A 78 0.96 -0.78 -9.80
CA LYS A 78 0.68 -1.66 -10.92
C LYS A 78 0.95 -3.13 -10.56
N LEU A 79 2.13 -3.40 -9.98
CA LEU A 79 2.55 -4.75 -9.64
C LEU A 79 1.62 -5.40 -8.59
N ILE A 80 1.28 -4.65 -7.53
CA ILE A 80 0.39 -5.21 -6.49
C ILE A 80 -1.01 -5.48 -7.05
N ALA A 81 -1.50 -4.64 -7.94
CA ALA A 81 -2.79 -4.86 -8.58
C ALA A 81 -2.76 -6.13 -9.45
N GLU A 82 -1.71 -6.33 -10.24
CA GLU A 82 -1.55 -7.53 -11.05
C GLU A 82 -1.50 -8.80 -10.20
N LYS A 83 -0.74 -8.77 -9.10
CA LYS A 83 -0.64 -9.91 -8.18
C LYS A 83 -1.97 -10.22 -7.49
N ALA A 84 -2.69 -9.17 -7.06
CA ALA A 84 -4.00 -9.34 -6.42
C ALA A 84 -5.01 -9.94 -7.39
N LYS A 85 -5.05 -9.46 -8.61
CA LYS A 85 -5.97 -9.98 -9.63
C LYS A 85 -5.69 -11.43 -9.98
N ALA A 86 -4.42 -11.84 -9.98
CA ALA A 86 -4.04 -13.23 -10.20
C ALA A 86 -4.62 -14.17 -9.12
N LEU A 87 -4.89 -13.65 -7.92
CA LEU A 87 -5.54 -14.38 -6.84
C LEU A 87 -7.06 -14.21 -6.83
N GLY A 88 -7.63 -13.48 -7.80
CA GLY A 88 -9.07 -13.23 -7.84
C GLY A 88 -9.53 -12.10 -6.91
N ILE A 89 -8.61 -11.29 -6.40
CA ILE A 89 -8.94 -10.16 -5.53
C ILE A 89 -9.21 -8.94 -6.38
N GLU A 90 -10.42 -8.39 -6.30
CA GLU A 90 -10.81 -7.20 -7.07
C GLU A 90 -11.01 -5.97 -6.21
N ALA A 91 -11.55 -6.14 -4.99
CA ALA A 91 -11.87 -5.03 -4.10
C ALA A 91 -11.07 -5.13 -2.81
N VAL A 92 -10.55 -4.00 -2.36
CA VAL A 92 -9.76 -3.90 -1.14
C VAL A 92 -10.13 -2.63 -0.39
N ALA A 93 -9.85 -2.58 0.91
CA ALA A 93 -9.87 -1.34 1.68
C ALA A 93 -8.46 -0.77 1.69
N PHE A 94 -8.31 0.51 1.39
CA PHE A 94 -7.00 1.14 1.32
C PHE A 94 -6.54 1.62 2.70
N ASP A 95 -5.42 1.06 3.18
CA ASP A 95 -4.76 1.48 4.42
C ASP A 95 -3.46 2.18 4.05
N ARG A 96 -3.46 3.50 4.08
CA ARG A 96 -2.29 4.30 3.74
C ARG A 96 -1.26 4.42 4.86
N GLY A 97 -1.42 3.67 5.96
CA GLY A 97 -0.45 3.63 7.06
C GLY A 97 -0.32 4.93 7.84
N GLY A 98 -1.36 5.78 7.83
CA GLY A 98 -1.34 7.10 8.45
C GLY A 98 -0.60 8.16 7.64
N TYR A 99 -0.01 7.82 6.50
CA TYR A 99 0.60 8.80 5.60
C TYR A 99 -0.47 9.65 4.91
N LYS A 100 -0.10 10.86 4.51
CA LYS A 100 -0.99 11.70 3.72
C LYS A 100 -1.22 11.09 2.34
N TYR A 101 -2.44 11.25 1.81
CA TYR A 101 -2.76 10.83 0.45
C TYR A 101 -2.18 11.86 -0.53
N HIS A 102 -0.87 11.78 -0.74
CA HIS A 102 -0.11 12.73 -1.52
C HIS A 102 1.17 12.08 -2.04
N GLY A 103 1.72 12.59 -3.14
CA GLY A 103 2.99 12.14 -3.70
C GLY A 103 3.01 10.65 -3.99
N ARG A 104 3.95 9.93 -3.41
CA ARG A 104 4.16 8.51 -3.65
C ARG A 104 2.95 7.64 -3.27
N VAL A 105 2.31 7.94 -2.14
CA VAL A 105 1.14 7.16 -1.69
C VAL A 105 -0.01 7.31 -2.67
N LYS A 106 -0.26 8.53 -3.14
CA LYS A 106 -1.28 8.81 -4.15
C LYS A 106 -0.96 8.11 -5.48
N ALA A 107 0.29 8.19 -5.93
CA ALA A 107 0.72 7.57 -7.18
C ALA A 107 0.54 6.05 -7.17
N LEU A 108 0.88 5.40 -6.06
CA LEU A 108 0.67 3.96 -5.88
C LEU A 108 -0.82 3.62 -5.95
N ALA A 109 -1.64 4.36 -5.22
CA ALA A 109 -3.09 4.11 -5.17
C ALA A 109 -3.75 4.30 -6.53
N GLU A 110 -3.42 5.38 -7.24
CA GLU A 110 -3.98 5.65 -8.56
C GLU A 110 -3.57 4.58 -9.58
N ALA A 111 -2.30 4.15 -9.55
CA ALA A 111 -1.82 3.09 -10.44
C ALA A 111 -2.53 1.76 -10.16
N ALA A 112 -2.74 1.42 -8.89
CA ALA A 112 -3.47 0.22 -8.51
C ALA A 112 -4.92 0.26 -9.02
N ARG A 113 -5.57 1.40 -8.92
CA ARG A 113 -6.93 1.58 -9.45
C ARG A 113 -6.98 1.47 -10.97
N GLU A 114 -6.02 2.06 -11.68
CA GLU A 114 -5.92 1.96 -13.13
C GLU A 114 -5.76 0.52 -13.60
N HIS A 115 -5.11 -0.31 -12.81
CA HIS A 115 -4.87 -1.71 -13.13
C HIS A 115 -5.91 -2.65 -12.53
N GLY A 116 -7.02 -2.12 -12.04
CA GLY A 116 -8.23 -2.89 -11.79
C GLY A 116 -8.59 -3.12 -10.32
N LEU A 117 -7.82 -2.65 -9.36
CA LEU A 117 -8.24 -2.72 -7.96
C LEU A 117 -9.30 -1.67 -7.66
N LYS A 118 -10.30 -2.06 -6.89
CA LYS A 118 -11.41 -1.18 -6.49
C LYS A 118 -11.28 -0.82 -5.01
N PHE A 119 -11.19 0.46 -4.76
CA PHE A 119 -11.22 1.00 -3.39
C PHE A 119 -11.48 2.50 -3.39
#